data_6e934032a2c8b8969462a19f033e756f
#
_entry.id   6e934032a2c8b8969462a19f033e756f
#
_cell.length_a   1.000
_cell.length_b   1.000
_cell.length_c   1.000
_cell.angle_alpha   90.00
_cell.angle_beta   90.00
_cell.angle_gamma   90.00
#
_symmetry.space_group_name_H-M   'P 1'
#
loop_
_entity.id
_entity.type
_entity.pdbx_description
1 polymer ?
#
loop_
_entity_poly.entity_id
_entity_poly.type
_entity_poly.pdbx_seq_one_letter_code
_entity_poly.pdbx_strand_id
1 'polypeptide(L)'
;RWASRNAAFVDLMVRTGLRLTEQASLLVSDVPEISGRGYSRFWLSGAVAKWGSARWVYVPASVLSDVSAYVDIDRQSVVRMARSRGDYEGSTQAVFNRESGFVTTVIGDGVLARTRVGNLSPTERLRLMVESDEGLEPAALWLSETGHPVAVSTWKDLFRQANARCVAKGAKLHAHAHLLRHTFAVLTLEQLQRGHIAELSKLLPEQRSQYVRV
;
A
#
# COMPACT_ATOMS: atom_id res chain seq x y z
N ARG A 1 12.26 15.19 -1.21
CA ARG A 1 11.20 14.66 -2.09
C ARG A 1 10.81 13.24 -1.76
N TRP A 2 11.79 12.35 -1.50
CA TRP A 2 11.50 10.91 -1.29
C TRP A 2 11.24 10.57 0.15
N ALA A 3 11.52 11.49 1.06
CA ALA A 3 11.35 11.24 2.48
C ALA A 3 9.87 10.98 2.83
N SER A 4 8.95 11.77 2.32
CA SER A 4 7.51 11.61 2.53
C SER A 4 6.98 10.31 1.96
N ARG A 5 7.28 9.98 0.69
CA ARG A 5 6.91 8.70 0.07
C ARG A 5 7.43 7.51 0.87
N ASN A 6 8.73 7.54 1.20
CA ASN A 6 9.36 6.42 1.90
C ASN A 6 8.85 6.30 3.34
N ALA A 7 8.57 7.42 4.01
CA ALA A 7 7.97 7.42 5.34
C ALA A 7 6.54 6.86 5.29
N ALA A 8 5.69 7.36 4.39
CA ALA A 8 4.33 6.84 4.20
C ALA A 8 4.33 5.35 3.84
N PHE A 9 5.27 4.89 3.00
CA PHE A 9 5.42 3.48 2.67
C PHE A 9 5.76 2.63 3.90
N VAL A 10 6.73 3.04 4.71
CA VAL A 10 7.15 2.30 5.90
C VAL A 10 6.05 2.30 6.95
N ASP A 11 5.41 3.44 7.19
CA ASP A 11 4.34 3.56 8.19
C ASP A 11 3.12 2.72 7.81
N LEU A 12 2.70 2.77 6.55
CA LEU A 12 1.63 1.90 6.04
C LEU A 12 1.97 0.42 6.27
N MET A 13 3.21 -0.01 6.02
CA MET A 13 3.63 -1.40 6.21
C MET A 13 3.58 -1.83 7.68
N VAL A 14 4.09 -1.00 8.58
CA VAL A 14 4.10 -1.27 10.04
C VAL A 14 2.68 -1.29 10.61
N ARG A 15 1.76 -0.48 10.05
CA ARG A 15 0.40 -0.35 10.58
C ARG A 15 -0.62 -1.29 9.96
N THR A 16 -0.29 -1.92 8.83
CA THR A 16 -1.23 -2.82 8.10
C THR A 16 -0.75 -4.24 7.97
N GLY A 17 0.53 -4.48 8.17
CA GLY A 17 1.16 -5.78 7.99
C GLY A 17 1.10 -6.30 6.55
N LEU A 18 0.96 -5.44 5.56
CA LEU A 18 1.05 -5.82 4.14
C LEU A 18 2.42 -6.41 3.82
N ARG A 19 2.44 -7.37 2.88
CA ARG A 19 3.70 -7.85 2.32
C ARG A 19 4.28 -6.81 1.36
N LEU A 20 5.59 -6.85 1.17
CA LEU A 20 6.28 -5.90 0.29
C LEU A 20 5.67 -5.83 -1.12
N THR A 21 5.43 -6.98 -1.75
CA THR A 21 4.81 -7.06 -3.08
C THR A 21 3.37 -6.59 -3.10
N GLU A 22 2.59 -6.89 -2.06
CA GLU A 22 1.21 -6.44 -1.90
C GLU A 22 1.17 -4.92 -1.84
N GLN A 23 1.99 -4.32 -0.97
CA GLN A 23 2.03 -2.87 -0.79
C GLN A 23 2.62 -2.12 -1.98
N ALA A 24 3.69 -2.66 -2.58
CA ALA A 24 4.32 -2.04 -3.74
C ALA A 24 3.40 -1.98 -4.98
N SER A 25 2.41 -2.87 -5.07
CA SER A 25 1.44 -2.92 -6.17
C SER A 25 0.09 -2.26 -5.88
N LEU A 26 -0.02 -1.52 -4.77
CA LEU A 26 -1.23 -0.75 -4.50
C LEU A 26 -1.43 0.33 -5.57
N LEU A 27 -2.69 0.53 -5.93
CA LEU A 27 -3.15 1.62 -6.79
C LEU A 27 -3.65 2.79 -5.92
N VAL A 28 -3.70 3.98 -6.46
CA VAL A 28 -4.33 5.13 -5.79
C VAL A 28 -5.77 4.82 -5.40
N SER A 29 -6.51 4.10 -6.26
CA SER A 29 -7.89 3.69 -6.02
C SER A 29 -8.08 2.62 -4.94
N ASP A 30 -7.01 1.95 -4.49
CA ASP A 30 -7.10 1.02 -3.35
C ASP A 30 -7.09 1.75 -2.01
N VAL A 31 -6.57 2.99 -1.98
CA VAL A 31 -6.50 3.80 -0.77
C VAL A 31 -7.90 4.27 -0.41
N PRO A 32 -8.46 3.85 0.74
CA PRO A 32 -9.79 4.27 1.12
C PRO A 32 -9.80 5.73 1.57
N GLU A 33 -10.93 6.38 1.42
CA GLU A 33 -11.15 7.70 2.01
C GLU A 33 -11.12 7.64 3.53
N ILE A 34 -10.74 8.76 4.15
CA ILE A 34 -10.72 8.89 5.61
C ILE A 34 -12.16 8.98 6.11
N SER A 35 -12.66 7.94 6.72
CA SER A 35 -13.99 7.87 7.31
C SER A 35 -13.97 8.11 8.83
N GLY A 36 -13.79 9.37 9.25
CA GLY A 36 -13.78 9.75 10.67
C GLY A 36 -12.45 9.48 11.40
N ARG A 37 -12.51 9.32 12.74
CA ARG A 37 -11.34 9.22 13.63
C ARG A 37 -10.98 7.77 13.97
N GLY A 38 -10.85 6.90 13.04
CA GLY A 38 -10.59 5.49 13.38
C GLY A 38 -9.78 4.80 12.33
N TYR A 39 -10.33 3.70 11.87
CA TYR A 39 -9.76 2.89 10.81
C TYR A 39 -10.69 2.90 9.61
N SER A 40 -10.14 3.12 8.43
CA SER A 40 -10.77 2.75 7.15
C SER A 40 -10.25 1.39 6.71
N ARG A 41 -10.92 0.76 5.75
CA ARG A 41 -10.48 -0.56 5.25
C ARG A 41 -10.61 -0.64 3.73
N PHE A 42 -9.76 -1.45 3.12
CA PHE A 42 -9.87 -1.83 1.72
C PHE A 42 -9.73 -3.34 1.53
N TRP A 43 -10.23 -3.84 0.42
CA TRP A 43 -10.14 -5.25 0.08
C TRP A 43 -8.88 -5.55 -0.70
N LEU A 44 -8.00 -6.40 -0.16
CA LEU A 44 -6.86 -6.94 -0.87
C LEU A 44 -7.29 -8.20 -1.60
N SER A 45 -7.27 -8.16 -2.94
CA SER A 45 -7.71 -9.28 -3.78
C SER A 45 -6.76 -10.49 -3.69
N GLY A 46 -7.28 -11.69 -4.00
CA GLY A 46 -6.49 -12.91 -4.02
C GLY A 46 -5.40 -12.92 -5.08
N ALA A 47 -5.58 -12.20 -6.19
CA ALA A 47 -4.57 -12.09 -7.24
C ALA A 47 -3.33 -11.29 -6.79
N VAL A 48 -3.49 -10.34 -5.86
CA VAL A 48 -2.41 -9.57 -5.26
C VAL A 48 -1.83 -10.29 -4.04
N ALA A 49 -2.69 -10.93 -3.25
CA ALA A 49 -2.30 -11.58 -2.02
C ALA A 49 -1.56 -12.89 -2.28
N LYS A 50 -0.46 -13.12 -1.56
CA LYS A 50 0.30 -14.37 -1.65
C LYS A 50 -0.60 -15.57 -1.33
N TRP A 51 -0.56 -16.58 -2.20
CA TRP A 51 -1.38 -17.82 -2.12
C TRP A 51 -2.90 -17.56 -2.13
N GLY A 52 -3.34 -16.50 -2.81
CA GLY A 52 -4.77 -16.21 -2.92
C GLY A 52 -5.45 -15.78 -1.63
N SER A 53 -4.71 -15.42 -0.56
CA SER A 53 -5.23 -15.07 0.76
C SER A 53 -5.88 -13.68 0.77
N ALA A 54 -6.98 -13.52 0.04
CA ALA A 54 -7.79 -12.29 0.02
C ALA A 54 -8.25 -11.91 1.43
N ARG A 55 -8.23 -10.59 1.74
CA ARG A 55 -8.60 -10.12 3.08
C ARG A 55 -8.91 -8.62 3.12
N TRP A 56 -9.63 -8.22 4.15
CA TRP A 56 -9.71 -6.80 4.52
C TRP A 56 -8.40 -6.34 5.17
N VAL A 57 -7.95 -5.17 4.76
CA VAL A 57 -6.80 -4.47 5.35
C VAL A 57 -7.33 -3.22 6.03
N TYR A 58 -7.04 -3.08 7.32
CA TYR A 58 -7.45 -1.94 8.12
C TYR A 58 -6.31 -0.93 8.20
N VAL A 59 -6.60 0.33 7.93
CA VAL A 59 -5.62 1.41 7.89
C VAL A 59 -6.05 2.51 8.85
N PRO A 60 -5.18 2.92 9.80
CA PRO A 60 -5.48 4.04 10.69
C PRO A 60 -5.63 5.35 9.90
N ALA A 61 -6.51 6.24 10.37
CA ALA A 61 -6.75 7.54 9.75
C ALA A 61 -5.47 8.40 9.65
N SER A 62 -4.57 8.33 10.63
CA SER A 62 -3.27 9.03 10.59
C SER A 62 -2.40 8.58 9.42
N VAL A 63 -2.32 7.26 9.18
CA VAL A 63 -1.56 6.70 8.05
C VAL A 63 -2.17 7.11 6.71
N LEU A 64 -3.50 7.12 6.62
CA LEU A 64 -4.20 7.59 5.42
C LEU A 64 -3.93 9.07 5.15
N SER A 65 -3.86 9.90 6.20
CA SER A 65 -3.50 11.30 6.07
C SER A 65 -2.11 11.49 5.45
N ASP A 66 -1.11 10.71 5.90
CA ASP A 66 0.25 10.76 5.36
C ASP A 66 0.31 10.26 3.91
N VAL A 67 -0.44 9.20 3.60
CA VAL A 67 -0.56 8.68 2.23
C VAL A 67 -1.25 9.69 1.33
N SER A 68 -2.33 10.33 1.77
CA SER A 68 -3.02 11.38 1.01
C SER A 68 -2.11 12.57 0.77
N ALA A 69 -1.40 13.04 1.78
CA ALA A 69 -0.43 14.14 1.63
C ALA A 69 0.66 13.81 0.57
N TYR A 70 1.16 12.57 0.58
CA TYR A 70 2.08 12.11 -0.47
C TYR A 70 1.40 12.12 -1.85
N VAL A 71 0.17 11.62 -1.97
CA VAL A 71 -0.56 11.55 -3.25
C VAL A 71 -0.81 12.95 -3.80
N ASP A 72 -1.27 13.87 -2.97
CA ASP A 72 -1.73 15.19 -3.39
C ASP A 72 -0.56 16.16 -3.68
N ILE A 73 0.59 15.97 -3.04
CA ILE A 73 1.72 16.89 -3.18
C ILE A 73 2.83 16.27 -4.04
N ASP A 74 3.48 15.22 -3.52
CA ASP A 74 4.70 14.70 -4.15
C ASP A 74 4.40 13.89 -5.40
N ARG A 75 3.41 12.99 -5.31
CA ARG A 75 3.01 12.16 -6.45
C ARG A 75 2.49 13.01 -7.60
N GLN A 76 1.60 13.96 -7.34
CA GLN A 76 1.10 14.87 -8.37
C GLN A 76 2.23 15.67 -9.02
N SER A 77 3.20 16.14 -8.23
CA SER A 77 4.34 16.88 -8.76
C SER A 77 5.16 16.05 -9.75
N VAL A 78 5.46 14.77 -9.44
CA VAL A 78 6.22 13.92 -10.37
C VAL A 78 5.41 13.50 -11.57
N VAL A 79 4.11 13.29 -11.44
CA VAL A 79 3.20 13.00 -12.56
C VAL A 79 3.18 14.18 -13.55
N ARG A 80 3.00 15.40 -13.05
CA ARG A 80 3.03 16.60 -13.92
C ARG A 80 4.36 16.76 -14.65
N MET A 81 5.49 16.56 -13.97
CA MET A 81 6.80 16.62 -14.60
C MET A 81 7.02 15.52 -15.65
N ALA A 82 6.59 14.30 -15.38
CA ALA A 82 6.70 13.20 -16.35
C ALA A 82 5.81 13.45 -17.57
N ARG A 83 4.58 13.92 -17.34
CA ARG A 83 3.66 14.29 -18.41
C ARG A 83 4.22 15.42 -19.29
N SER A 84 4.81 16.45 -18.70
CA SER A 84 5.44 17.56 -19.48
C SER A 84 6.64 17.11 -20.32
N ARG A 85 7.22 15.94 -20.06
CA ARG A 85 8.26 15.31 -20.87
C ARG A 85 7.71 14.35 -21.92
N GLY A 86 6.40 14.11 -21.95
CA GLY A 86 5.78 13.13 -22.84
C GLY A 86 5.98 11.66 -22.41
N ASP A 87 6.40 11.40 -21.18
CA ASP A 87 6.78 10.05 -20.72
C ASP A 87 5.59 9.06 -20.74
N TYR A 88 4.36 9.55 -20.82
CA TYR A 88 3.15 8.73 -20.84
C TYR A 88 2.50 8.62 -22.24
N GLU A 89 3.06 9.30 -23.24
CA GLU A 89 2.55 9.30 -24.61
C GLU A 89 2.99 8.04 -25.37
N GLY A 90 2.13 7.57 -26.26
CA GLY A 90 2.49 6.55 -27.25
C GLY A 90 2.68 5.12 -26.75
N SER A 91 2.46 4.85 -25.47
CA SER A 91 2.54 3.47 -24.98
C SER A 91 1.18 2.75 -25.09
N THR A 92 1.19 1.58 -25.71
CA THR A 92 0.06 0.63 -25.72
C THR A 92 -0.14 0.14 -24.31
N GLN A 93 -1.03 0.76 -23.55
CA GLN A 93 -1.11 0.51 -22.11
C GLN A 93 -2.46 -0.06 -21.74
N ALA A 94 -2.45 -0.78 -20.63
CA ALA A 94 -3.66 -1.22 -20.01
C ALA A 94 -4.29 -0.02 -19.27
N VAL A 95 -5.42 0.48 -19.75
CA VAL A 95 -6.13 1.61 -19.17
C VAL A 95 -7.15 1.11 -18.17
N PHE A 96 -7.04 1.58 -16.93
CA PHE A 96 -7.96 1.27 -15.85
C PHE A 96 -9.04 2.34 -15.73
N ASN A 97 -10.28 1.92 -15.85
CA ASN A 97 -11.43 2.77 -15.58
C ASN A 97 -11.87 2.60 -14.13
N ARG A 98 -11.73 3.65 -13.31
CA ARG A 98 -12.02 3.62 -11.87
C ARG A 98 -13.48 3.35 -11.55
N GLU A 99 -14.40 3.89 -12.33
CA GLU A 99 -15.85 3.77 -12.09
C GLU A 99 -16.34 2.34 -12.32
N SER A 100 -15.91 1.73 -13.42
CA SER A 100 -16.34 0.37 -13.76
C SER A 100 -15.53 -0.72 -13.07
N GLY A 101 -14.34 -0.42 -12.55
CA GLY A 101 -13.41 -1.39 -11.97
C GLY A 101 -12.75 -2.31 -12.99
N PHE A 102 -12.83 -1.98 -14.30
CA PHE A 102 -12.26 -2.79 -15.37
C PHE A 102 -11.01 -2.13 -15.97
N VAL A 103 -10.14 -2.99 -16.46
CA VAL A 103 -8.96 -2.63 -17.24
C VAL A 103 -9.19 -3.06 -18.67
N THR A 104 -8.96 -2.15 -19.60
CA THR A 104 -8.98 -2.39 -21.05
C THR A 104 -7.54 -2.45 -21.55
N THR A 105 -7.18 -3.53 -22.23
CA THR A 105 -5.84 -3.75 -22.80
C THR A 105 -5.98 -4.01 -24.29
N VAL A 106 -5.14 -3.38 -25.09
CA VAL A 106 -5.03 -3.71 -26.53
C VAL A 106 -4.18 -4.97 -26.66
N ILE A 107 -4.78 -6.02 -27.19
CA ILE A 107 -4.10 -7.25 -27.58
C ILE A 107 -3.92 -7.20 -29.11
N GLY A 108 -2.88 -7.84 -29.67
CA GLY A 108 -2.55 -7.79 -31.10
C GLY A 108 -3.73 -7.59 -32.05
N ASP A 109 -3.51 -6.98 -33.18
CA ASP A 109 -4.53 -6.60 -34.20
C ASP A 109 -5.64 -5.65 -33.70
N GLY A 110 -5.44 -4.93 -32.58
CA GLY A 110 -6.40 -3.94 -32.05
C GLY A 110 -7.56 -4.56 -31.26
N VAL A 111 -7.53 -5.84 -30.92
CA VAL A 111 -8.55 -6.49 -30.10
C VAL A 111 -8.46 -5.96 -28.68
N LEU A 112 -9.58 -5.50 -28.12
CA LEU A 112 -9.69 -5.03 -26.75
C LEU A 112 -10.03 -6.20 -25.82
N ALA A 113 -9.13 -6.50 -24.87
CA ALA A 113 -9.43 -7.37 -23.74
C ALA A 113 -9.88 -6.55 -22.53
N ARG A 114 -10.87 -7.06 -21.81
CA ARG A 114 -11.42 -6.42 -20.61
C ARG A 114 -11.30 -7.35 -19.42
N THR A 115 -10.60 -6.91 -18.37
CA THR A 115 -10.36 -7.70 -17.15
C THR A 115 -10.68 -6.86 -15.92
N ARG A 116 -11.21 -7.47 -14.86
CA ARG A 116 -11.40 -6.78 -13.57
C ARG A 116 -10.04 -6.50 -12.92
N VAL A 117 -9.85 -5.30 -12.39
CA VAL A 117 -8.61 -4.89 -11.70
C VAL A 117 -8.25 -5.82 -10.55
N GLY A 118 -9.24 -6.39 -9.85
CA GLY A 118 -9.05 -7.35 -8.78
C GLY A 118 -8.47 -8.70 -9.21
N ASN A 119 -8.46 -9.02 -10.49
CA ASN A 119 -7.90 -10.27 -11.03
C ASN A 119 -6.45 -10.11 -11.51
N LEU A 120 -5.91 -8.88 -11.49
CA LEU A 120 -4.57 -8.60 -11.96
C LEU A 120 -3.52 -8.91 -10.89
N SER A 121 -2.43 -9.53 -11.32
CA SER A 121 -1.24 -9.77 -10.51
C SER A 121 -0.54 -8.46 -10.11
N PRO A 122 0.33 -8.48 -9.08
CA PRO A 122 1.11 -7.32 -8.70
C PRO A 122 1.89 -6.67 -9.85
N THR A 123 2.43 -7.47 -10.76
CA THR A 123 3.22 -6.98 -11.90
C THR A 123 2.35 -6.29 -12.95
N GLU A 124 1.17 -6.83 -13.24
CA GLU A 124 0.21 -6.23 -14.17
C GLU A 124 -0.31 -4.91 -13.62
N ARG A 125 -0.60 -4.84 -12.32
CA ARG A 125 -1.08 -3.60 -11.66
C ARG A 125 -0.08 -2.45 -11.79
N LEU A 126 1.23 -2.71 -11.74
CA LEU A 126 2.27 -1.69 -11.91
C LEU A 126 2.33 -1.12 -13.34
N ARG A 127 1.68 -1.74 -14.31
CA ARG A 127 1.63 -1.27 -15.71
C ARG A 127 0.36 -0.52 -16.05
N LEU A 128 -0.57 -0.39 -15.10
CA LEU A 128 -1.84 0.26 -15.34
C LEU A 128 -1.68 1.77 -15.45
N MET A 129 -2.36 2.32 -16.43
CA MET A 129 -2.60 3.76 -16.56
C MET A 129 -4.05 4.07 -16.21
N VAL A 130 -4.30 5.27 -15.79
CA VAL A 130 -5.65 5.82 -15.58
C VAL A 130 -5.76 7.14 -16.30
N GLU A 131 -6.91 7.38 -16.86
CA GLU A 131 -7.23 8.67 -17.47
C GLU A 131 -7.70 9.65 -16.40
N SER A 132 -7.12 10.84 -16.39
CA SER A 132 -7.49 11.97 -15.55
C SER A 132 -7.82 13.16 -16.43
N ASP A 133 -8.39 14.23 -15.86
CA ASP A 133 -8.71 15.47 -16.59
C ASP A 133 -7.48 16.08 -17.28
N GLU A 134 -6.28 15.83 -16.76
CA GLU A 134 -5.02 16.31 -17.34
C GLU A 134 -4.38 15.31 -18.33
N GLY A 135 -4.98 14.16 -18.59
CA GLY A 135 -4.48 13.08 -19.46
C GLY A 135 -4.06 11.82 -18.70
N LEU A 136 -3.33 10.94 -19.39
CA LEU A 136 -2.89 9.66 -18.82
C LEU A 136 -1.89 9.84 -17.69
N GLU A 137 -2.03 9.01 -16.66
CA GLU A 137 -1.08 8.88 -15.55
C GLU A 137 -1.02 7.43 -15.04
N PRO A 138 0.08 7.01 -14.36
CA PRO A 138 0.15 5.69 -13.74
C PRO A 138 -0.93 5.52 -12.66
N ALA A 139 -1.65 4.40 -12.68
CA ALA A 139 -2.61 4.07 -11.62
C ALA A 139 -1.90 3.70 -10.30
N ALA A 140 -0.63 3.29 -10.35
CA ALA A 140 0.16 2.90 -9.19
C ALA A 140 0.27 4.00 -8.14
N LEU A 141 0.15 3.61 -6.87
CA LEU A 141 0.28 4.53 -5.74
C LEU A 141 1.70 5.09 -5.62
N TRP A 142 2.72 4.23 -5.69
CA TRP A 142 4.10 4.58 -5.40
C TRP A 142 4.90 4.86 -6.67
N LEU A 143 5.28 6.11 -6.86
CA LEU A 143 6.03 6.53 -8.04
C LEU A 143 7.49 6.90 -7.71
N SER A 144 8.35 6.69 -8.70
CA SER A 144 9.75 7.12 -8.69
C SER A 144 9.88 8.63 -9.03
N GLU A 145 11.08 9.13 -9.01
CA GLU A 145 11.41 10.51 -9.42
C GLU A 145 11.05 10.83 -10.86
N THR A 146 11.05 9.81 -11.66
CA THR A 146 10.74 9.93 -13.08
C THR A 146 9.24 9.79 -13.37
N GLY A 147 8.39 9.62 -12.32
CA GLY A 147 6.96 9.47 -12.49
C GLY A 147 6.51 8.06 -12.87
N HIS A 148 7.41 7.08 -12.86
CA HIS A 148 7.09 5.67 -13.12
C HIS A 148 6.92 4.87 -11.82
N PRO A 149 6.15 3.77 -11.83
CA PRO A 149 5.97 2.92 -10.66
C PRO A 149 7.28 2.39 -10.09
N VAL A 150 7.40 2.38 -8.76
CA VAL A 150 8.59 1.88 -8.07
C VAL A 150 8.57 0.35 -8.07
N ALA A 151 9.61 -0.26 -8.65
CA ALA A 151 9.76 -1.71 -8.66
C ALA A 151 10.00 -2.27 -7.25
N VAL A 152 9.58 -3.52 -7.02
CA VAL A 152 9.78 -4.23 -5.74
C VAL A 152 11.26 -4.33 -5.36
N SER A 153 12.15 -4.51 -6.35
CA SER A 153 13.60 -4.53 -6.15
C SER A 153 14.13 -3.20 -5.59
N THR A 154 13.63 -2.08 -6.10
CA THR A 154 14.00 -0.74 -5.63
C THR A 154 13.64 -0.54 -4.16
N TRP A 155 12.51 -1.05 -3.69
CA TRP A 155 12.14 -1.02 -2.27
C TRP A 155 13.12 -1.81 -1.40
N LYS A 156 13.57 -2.99 -1.86
CA LYS A 156 14.60 -3.77 -1.16
C LYS A 156 15.92 -2.99 -1.07
N ASP A 157 16.31 -2.32 -2.15
CA ASP A 157 17.52 -1.50 -2.19
C ASP A 157 17.42 -0.28 -1.27
N LEU A 158 16.26 0.35 -1.16
CA LEU A 158 16.03 1.44 -0.21
C LEU A 158 16.23 1.00 1.25
N PHE A 159 15.70 -0.17 1.64
CA PHE A 159 15.96 -0.74 2.97
C PHE A 159 17.45 -1.01 3.18
N ARG A 160 18.13 -1.61 2.18
CA ARG A 160 19.57 -1.88 2.26
C ARG A 160 20.39 -0.60 2.44
N GLN A 161 20.09 0.44 1.68
CA GLN A 161 20.75 1.74 1.79
C GLN A 161 20.46 2.44 3.12
N ALA A 162 19.23 2.36 3.64
CA ALA A 162 18.87 2.91 4.94
C ALA A 162 19.68 2.23 6.06
N ASN A 163 19.75 0.89 6.04
CA ASN A 163 20.55 0.12 7.01
C ASN A 163 22.04 0.49 6.94
N ALA A 164 22.61 0.60 5.73
CA ALA A 164 24.01 1.00 5.56
C ALA A 164 24.29 2.39 6.17
N ARG A 165 23.36 3.34 5.98
CA ARG A 165 23.43 4.68 6.59
C ARG A 165 23.33 4.64 8.12
N CYS A 166 22.48 3.78 8.68
CA CYS A 166 22.40 3.58 10.12
C CYS A 166 23.70 3.06 10.68
N VAL A 167 24.29 2.02 10.08
CA VAL A 167 25.58 1.47 10.47
C VAL A 167 26.70 2.51 10.41
N ALA A 168 26.77 3.28 9.31
CA ALA A 168 27.76 4.34 9.15
C ALA A 168 27.67 5.45 10.21
N LYS A 169 26.50 5.63 10.81
CA LYS A 169 26.25 6.57 11.92
C LYS A 169 26.34 5.91 13.30
N GLY A 170 26.82 4.67 13.41
CA GLY A 170 26.93 3.94 14.67
C GLY A 170 25.60 3.42 15.24
N ALA A 171 24.50 3.55 14.51
CA ALA A 171 23.20 3.03 14.96
C ALA A 171 23.07 1.53 14.62
N LYS A 172 22.84 0.72 15.64
CA LYS A 172 22.63 -0.74 15.51
C LYS A 172 21.17 -1.07 15.11
N LEU A 173 20.68 -0.41 14.07
CA LEU A 173 19.33 -0.62 13.54
C LEU A 173 19.41 -1.39 12.23
N HIS A 174 18.57 -2.40 12.11
CA HIS A 174 18.42 -3.17 10.88
C HIS A 174 16.92 -3.36 10.59
N ALA A 175 16.43 -2.78 9.51
CA ALA A 175 15.04 -2.87 9.09
C ALA A 175 14.92 -3.52 7.72
N HIS A 176 13.90 -4.34 7.55
CA HIS A 176 13.48 -4.88 6.26
C HIS A 176 11.97 -5.17 6.28
N ALA A 177 11.37 -5.31 5.13
CA ALA A 177 9.92 -5.45 5.00
C ALA A 177 9.31 -6.58 5.85
N HIS A 178 9.99 -7.71 5.98
CA HIS A 178 9.50 -8.82 6.81
C HIS A 178 9.50 -8.48 8.30
N LEU A 179 10.53 -7.77 8.78
CA LEU A 179 10.61 -7.29 10.17
C LEU A 179 9.48 -6.31 10.49
N LEU A 180 9.19 -5.36 9.58
CA LEU A 180 8.10 -4.41 9.76
C LEU A 180 6.74 -5.13 9.89
N ARG A 181 6.52 -6.14 9.08
CA ARG A 181 5.32 -6.98 9.18
C ARG A 181 5.28 -7.78 10.50
N HIS A 182 6.42 -8.25 10.98
CA HIS A 182 6.54 -8.89 12.30
C HIS A 182 6.18 -7.91 13.42
N THR A 183 6.70 -6.69 13.33
CA THR A 183 6.37 -5.60 14.26
C THR A 183 4.85 -5.34 14.29
N PHE A 184 4.20 -5.28 13.13
CA PHE A 184 2.74 -5.18 13.06
C PHE A 184 2.06 -6.30 13.85
N ALA A 185 2.45 -7.55 13.63
CA ALA A 185 1.82 -8.68 14.29
C ALA A 185 1.98 -8.63 15.82
N VAL A 186 3.18 -8.28 16.30
CA VAL A 186 3.46 -8.14 17.75
C VAL A 186 2.66 -7.00 18.36
N LEU A 187 2.67 -5.82 17.74
CA LEU A 187 1.93 -4.65 18.24
C LEU A 187 0.42 -4.89 18.25
N THR A 188 -0.11 -5.55 17.19
CA THR A 188 -1.53 -5.88 17.12
C THR A 188 -1.91 -6.89 18.21
N LEU A 189 -1.10 -7.92 18.41
CA LEU A 189 -1.33 -8.91 19.48
C LEU A 189 -1.31 -8.25 20.85
N GLU A 190 -0.33 -7.39 21.13
CA GLU A 190 -0.22 -6.65 22.38
C GLU A 190 -1.46 -5.77 22.61
N GLN A 191 -1.92 -5.05 21.60
CA GLN A 191 -3.12 -4.21 21.69
C GLN A 191 -4.38 -5.04 21.98
N LEU A 192 -4.53 -6.18 21.31
CA LEU A 192 -5.64 -7.11 21.55
C LEU A 192 -5.61 -7.68 22.97
N GLN A 193 -4.45 -8.07 23.46
CA GLN A 193 -4.29 -8.56 24.84
C GLN A 193 -4.62 -7.47 25.86
N ARG A 194 -4.12 -6.24 25.67
CA ARG A 194 -4.43 -5.10 26.55
C ARG A 194 -5.93 -4.77 26.54
N GLY A 195 -6.57 -4.78 25.39
CA GLY A 195 -8.01 -4.58 25.28
C GLY A 195 -8.79 -5.67 26.02
N HIS A 196 -8.41 -6.92 25.82
CA HIS A 196 -9.02 -8.06 26.55
C HIS A 196 -8.85 -7.98 28.06
N ILE A 197 -7.65 -7.67 28.54
CA ILE A 197 -7.37 -7.46 29.97
C ILE A 197 -8.22 -6.30 30.54
N ALA A 198 -8.31 -5.20 29.80
CA ALA A 198 -9.11 -4.05 30.21
C ALA A 198 -10.61 -4.39 30.29
N GLU A 199 -11.13 -5.21 29.38
CA GLU A 199 -12.50 -5.71 29.45
C GLU A 199 -12.71 -6.66 30.60
N LEU A 200 -11.80 -7.63 30.80
CA LEU A 200 -11.86 -8.56 31.94
C LEU A 200 -11.79 -7.81 33.28
N SER A 201 -11.05 -6.70 33.36
CA SER A 201 -10.98 -5.91 34.59
C SER A 201 -12.27 -5.22 34.98
N LYS A 202 -13.18 -5.02 34.01
CA LYS A 202 -14.52 -4.46 34.23
C LYS A 202 -15.53 -5.50 34.73
N LEU A 203 -15.22 -6.78 34.58
CA LEU A 203 -16.10 -7.85 35.03
C LEU A 203 -16.02 -8.02 36.54
N LEU A 204 -17.14 -8.40 37.16
CA LEU A 204 -17.17 -8.77 38.56
C LEU A 204 -16.30 -10.02 38.83
N PRO A 205 -15.73 -10.18 40.06
CA PRO A 205 -14.87 -11.32 40.40
C PRO A 205 -15.41 -12.69 40.03
N GLU A 206 -16.71 -12.87 40.21
CA GLU A 206 -17.43 -14.11 39.90
C GLU A 206 -17.49 -14.42 38.39
N GLN A 207 -17.58 -13.37 37.55
CA GLN A 207 -17.57 -13.50 36.09
C GLN A 207 -16.17 -13.80 35.58
N ARG A 208 -15.09 -13.30 36.23
CA ARG A 208 -13.70 -13.57 35.85
C ARG A 208 -13.34 -15.05 35.98
N SER A 209 -13.90 -15.76 36.97
CA SER A 209 -13.59 -17.17 37.19
C SER A 209 -14.06 -18.10 36.05
N GLN A 210 -15.00 -17.67 35.23
CA GLN A 210 -15.50 -18.45 34.09
C GLN A 210 -14.55 -18.38 32.87
N TYR A 211 -13.73 -17.31 32.74
CA TYR A 211 -12.81 -17.11 31.63
C TYR A 211 -11.39 -17.64 31.89
N VAL A 212 -11.06 -18.01 33.11
CA VAL A 212 -9.73 -18.53 33.53
C VAL A 212 -9.66 -20.06 33.48
N ARG A 213 -10.75 -20.74 33.16
CA ARG A 213 -10.83 -22.22 33.04
C ARG A 213 -10.76 -22.67 31.58
N VAL A 214 -9.65 -22.35 30.88
CA VAL A 214 -9.30 -22.98 29.59
C VAL A 214 -7.87 -23.46 29.68
#